data_9cb2e4d89cd0b907060b0aab6fc4099b
#
_entry.id   9cb2e4d89cd0b907060b0aab6fc4099b
#
_cell.length_a   1.000
_cell.length_b   1.000
_cell.length_c   1.000
_cell.angle_alpha   90.00
_cell.angle_beta   90.00
_cell.angle_gamma   90.00
#
_symmetry.space_group_name_H-M   'P 1'
#
loop_
_entity.id
_entity.type
_entity.pdbx_description
1 polymer ?
#
loop_
_entity_poly.entity_id
_entity_poly.type
_entity_poly.pdbx_seq_one_letter_code
_entity_poly.pdbx_strand_id
1 'polypeptide(L)'
;MDLTDTKRIDIPDNELDKCTVRRGDVLFNRTNSKELVGKTCVYNRDEMMVLAGFVIRVRVTERVLPEFLSAFLNTDFSKQMLLGMCKAAIGQANINAQEMQNIGIYLPPTELQRQFVQFKEQTDKSKLYSKMEVAA
;
A
#
# COMPACT_ATOMS: atom_id res chain seq x y z
N MET A 1 -9.78 2.13 0.24
CA MET A 1 -9.46 1.96 -1.20
C MET A 1 -10.68 2.35 -2.03
N ASP A 2 -10.49 3.25 -2.98
CA ASP A 2 -11.56 3.74 -3.85
C ASP A 2 -11.55 2.98 -5.17
N LEU A 3 -12.70 2.43 -5.57
CA LEU A 3 -12.87 1.66 -6.80
C LEU A 3 -13.74 2.37 -7.86
N THR A 4 -14.01 3.67 -7.67
CA THR A 4 -14.92 4.40 -8.59
C THR A 4 -14.38 4.54 -10.00
N ASP A 5 -13.06 4.58 -10.18
CA ASP A 5 -12.41 4.74 -11.47
C ASP A 5 -11.93 3.43 -12.10
N THR A 6 -12.48 2.30 -11.69
CA THR A 6 -12.11 1.02 -12.27
C THR A 6 -12.61 0.86 -13.71
N LYS A 7 -11.79 0.24 -14.55
CA LYS A 7 -12.08 -0.02 -15.96
C LYS A 7 -11.98 -1.51 -16.26
N ARG A 8 -12.73 -1.95 -17.28
CA ARG A 8 -12.58 -3.32 -17.80
C ARG A 8 -11.47 -3.34 -18.84
N ILE A 9 -10.60 -4.36 -18.73
CA ILE A 9 -9.58 -4.63 -19.74
C ILE A 9 -9.49 -6.12 -20.01
N ASP A 10 -9.08 -6.47 -21.22
CA ASP A 10 -8.81 -7.85 -21.62
C ASP A 10 -7.32 -8.14 -21.47
N ILE A 11 -7.01 -9.25 -20.81
CA ILE A 11 -5.63 -9.67 -20.56
C ILE A 11 -5.46 -11.11 -21.04
N PRO A 12 -4.34 -11.43 -21.72
CA PRO A 12 -4.03 -12.83 -22.07
C PRO A 12 -3.95 -13.70 -20.81
N ASP A 13 -4.49 -14.91 -20.88
CA ASP A 13 -4.55 -15.83 -19.74
C ASP A 13 -3.17 -16.13 -19.12
N ASN A 14 -2.12 -16.14 -19.94
CA ASN A 14 -0.75 -16.37 -19.46
C ASN A 14 -0.17 -15.22 -18.62
N GLU A 15 -0.76 -14.04 -18.67
CA GLU A 15 -0.34 -12.88 -17.88
C GLU A 15 -1.23 -12.62 -16.67
N LEU A 16 -2.34 -13.35 -16.55
CA LEU A 16 -3.35 -13.10 -15.53
C LEU A 16 -2.78 -13.15 -14.11
N ASP A 17 -1.98 -14.17 -13.80
CA ASP A 17 -1.37 -14.33 -12.47
C ASP A 17 -0.41 -13.21 -12.09
N LYS A 18 0.24 -12.60 -13.07
CA LYS A 18 1.18 -11.49 -12.84
C LYS A 18 0.48 -10.17 -12.58
N CYS A 19 -0.72 -10.01 -13.09
CA CYS A 19 -1.42 -8.73 -13.14
C CYS A 19 -2.60 -8.62 -12.18
N THR A 20 -2.98 -9.70 -11.51
CA THR A 20 -4.17 -9.73 -10.65
C THR A 20 -3.86 -9.51 -9.19
N VAL A 21 -4.84 -8.99 -8.45
CA VAL A 21 -4.78 -8.83 -7.00
C VAL A 21 -5.79 -9.73 -6.33
N ARG A 22 -5.46 -10.18 -5.11
CA ARG A 22 -6.30 -10.96 -4.22
C ARG A 22 -6.38 -10.32 -2.86
N ARG A 23 -7.38 -10.69 -2.09
CA ARG A 23 -7.49 -10.26 -0.69
C ARG A 23 -6.18 -10.53 0.06
N GLY A 24 -5.71 -9.53 0.79
CA GLY A 24 -4.47 -9.60 1.55
C GLY A 24 -3.22 -9.14 0.80
N ASP A 25 -3.32 -8.89 -0.50
CA ASP A 25 -2.20 -8.29 -1.24
C ASP A 25 -2.01 -6.84 -0.83
N VAL A 26 -0.76 -6.44 -0.67
CA VAL A 26 -0.40 -5.05 -0.39
C VAL A 26 -0.13 -4.34 -1.72
N LEU A 27 -0.77 -3.21 -1.91
CA LEU A 27 -0.66 -2.42 -3.14
C LEU A 27 0.18 -1.18 -2.84
N PHE A 28 1.27 -1.03 -3.56
CA PHE A 28 2.24 0.04 -3.39
C PHE A 28 2.25 0.94 -4.61
N ASN A 29 2.04 2.22 -4.42
CA ASN A 29 2.08 3.20 -5.51
C ASN A 29 3.54 3.56 -5.82
N ARG A 30 4.05 3.05 -6.96
CA ARG A 30 5.46 3.17 -7.33
C ARG A 30 5.82 4.45 -8.07
N THR A 31 4.85 5.11 -8.66
CA THR A 31 5.07 6.32 -9.44
C THR A 31 3.89 7.26 -9.33
N ASN A 32 4.17 8.49 -8.99
CA ASN A 32 3.18 9.57 -8.94
C ASN A 32 3.91 10.88 -8.60
N SER A 33 3.16 11.91 -8.18
CA SER A 33 3.75 13.06 -7.54
C SER A 33 4.54 12.66 -6.29
N LYS A 34 5.45 13.51 -5.83
CA LYS A 34 6.25 13.25 -4.62
C LYS A 34 5.40 13.01 -3.38
N GLU A 35 4.17 13.55 -3.35
CA GLU A 35 3.27 13.37 -2.21
C GLU A 35 2.59 11.99 -2.20
N LEU A 36 2.40 11.38 -3.35
CA LEU A 36 1.63 10.14 -3.49
C LEU A 36 2.49 8.90 -3.67
N VAL A 37 3.75 9.03 -4.07
CA VAL A 37 4.63 7.88 -4.23
C VAL A 37 4.82 7.15 -2.89
N GLY A 38 4.76 5.83 -2.92
CA GLY A 38 4.88 5.01 -1.73
C GLY A 38 3.62 4.88 -0.89
N LYS A 39 2.54 5.54 -1.28
CA LYS A 39 1.24 5.34 -0.63
C LYS A 39 0.80 3.90 -0.79
N THR A 40 0.39 3.26 0.31
CA THR A 40 0.18 1.83 0.36
C THR A 40 -1.19 1.51 0.95
N CYS A 41 -1.82 0.46 0.46
CA CYS A 41 -3.05 -0.07 1.04
C CYS A 41 -3.07 -1.59 0.93
N VAL A 42 -3.98 -2.21 1.69
CA VAL A 42 -4.24 -3.65 1.60
C VAL A 42 -5.51 -3.86 0.76
N TYR A 43 -5.44 -4.77 -0.20
CA TYR A 43 -6.62 -5.14 -0.96
C TYR A 43 -7.52 -6.02 -0.10
N ASN A 44 -8.73 -5.57 0.18
CA ASN A 44 -9.67 -6.21 1.11
C ASN A 44 -10.96 -6.70 0.45
N ARG A 45 -10.94 -6.92 -0.86
CA ARG A 45 -12.08 -7.41 -1.63
C ARG A 45 -11.88 -8.85 -2.06
N ASP A 46 -12.98 -9.57 -2.32
CA ASP A 46 -12.93 -10.95 -2.81
C ASP A 46 -12.83 -11.02 -4.33
N GLU A 47 -13.23 -9.95 -5.00
CA GLU A 47 -13.20 -9.86 -6.46
C GLU A 47 -11.76 -9.75 -6.95
N MET A 48 -11.44 -10.51 -7.98
CA MET A 48 -10.15 -10.42 -8.65
C MET A 48 -10.12 -9.19 -9.54
N MET A 49 -9.10 -8.34 -9.36
CA MET A 49 -8.91 -7.14 -10.17
C MET A 49 -7.52 -7.11 -10.78
N VAL A 50 -7.35 -6.30 -11.80
CA VAL A 50 -6.10 -6.15 -12.52
C VAL A 50 -5.37 -4.89 -12.04
N LEU A 51 -4.04 -5.01 -11.90
CA LEU A 51 -3.18 -3.91 -11.48
C LEU A 51 -2.92 -2.92 -12.60
N ALA A 52 -2.97 -1.63 -12.28
CA ALA A 52 -2.42 -0.60 -13.15
C ALA A 52 -0.88 -0.64 -13.15
N GLY A 53 -0.24 -0.15 -14.21
CA GLY A 53 1.21 -0.19 -14.37
C GLY A 53 2.01 0.62 -13.35
N PHE A 54 1.36 1.53 -12.62
CA PHE A 54 1.99 2.35 -11.58
C PHE A 54 1.84 1.75 -10.17
N VAL A 55 1.35 0.52 -10.06
CA VAL A 55 1.14 -0.16 -8.78
C VAL A 55 2.00 -1.41 -8.72
N ILE A 56 2.73 -1.58 -7.62
CA ILE A 56 3.44 -2.82 -7.31
C ILE A 56 2.60 -3.63 -6.33
N ARG A 57 2.38 -4.89 -6.66
CA ARG A 57 1.73 -5.84 -5.77
C ARG A 57 2.77 -6.53 -4.90
N VAL A 58 2.55 -6.53 -3.59
CA VAL A 58 3.39 -7.24 -2.63
C VAL A 58 2.56 -8.29 -1.93
N ARG A 59 2.99 -9.54 -1.99
CA ARG A 59 2.44 -10.65 -1.22
C ARG A 59 3.38 -10.98 -0.09
N VAL A 60 2.90 -10.83 1.13
CA VAL A 60 3.71 -11.05 2.32
C VAL A 60 3.71 -12.52 2.71
N THR A 61 4.77 -12.93 3.41
CA THR A 61 4.83 -14.24 4.04
C THR A 61 4.10 -14.22 5.38
N GLU A 62 3.99 -15.38 6.02
CA GLU A 62 3.37 -15.51 7.35
C GLU A 62 4.06 -14.70 8.46
N ARG A 63 5.28 -14.22 8.21
CA ARG A 63 6.07 -13.44 9.18
C ARG A 63 5.61 -11.99 9.30
N VAL A 64 4.82 -11.51 8.34
CA VAL A 64 4.39 -10.11 8.25
C VAL A 64 2.90 -10.06 8.02
N LEU A 65 2.17 -9.27 8.81
CA LEU A 65 0.77 -8.98 8.50
C LEU A 65 0.70 -7.93 7.39
N PRO A 66 -0.14 -8.14 6.36
CA PRO A 66 -0.31 -7.13 5.30
C PRO A 66 -0.66 -5.74 5.84
N GLU A 67 -1.54 -5.67 6.81
CA GLU A 67 -1.96 -4.42 7.46
C GLU A 67 -0.82 -3.73 8.19
N PHE A 68 0.09 -4.51 8.81
CA PHE A 68 1.29 -3.96 9.45
C PHE A 68 2.22 -3.35 8.41
N LEU A 69 2.49 -4.05 7.32
CA LEU A 69 3.35 -3.55 6.24
C LEU A 69 2.78 -2.26 5.66
N SER A 70 1.49 -2.24 5.37
CA SER A 70 0.80 -1.06 4.84
C SER A 70 0.90 0.12 5.81
N ALA A 71 0.63 -0.10 7.09
CA ALA A 71 0.71 0.94 8.10
C ALA A 71 2.14 1.48 8.27
N PHE A 72 3.13 0.59 8.26
CA PHE A 72 4.54 0.99 8.37
C PHE A 72 4.97 1.85 7.16
N LEU A 73 4.64 1.42 5.94
CA LEU A 73 5.03 2.15 4.73
C LEU A 73 4.32 3.50 4.59
N ASN A 74 3.18 3.68 5.24
CA ASN A 74 2.45 4.96 5.26
C ASN A 74 2.90 5.90 6.38
N THR A 75 3.87 5.51 7.22
CA THR A 75 4.41 6.40 8.26
C THR A 75 5.23 7.54 7.63
N ASP A 76 5.35 8.65 8.35
CA ASP A 76 6.18 9.78 7.91
C ASP A 76 7.65 9.37 7.77
N PHE A 77 8.15 8.52 8.66
CA PHE A 77 9.49 7.95 8.57
C PHE A 77 9.70 7.22 7.24
N SER A 78 8.78 6.33 6.89
CA SER A 78 8.86 5.58 5.64
C SER A 78 8.72 6.48 4.42
N LYS A 79 7.84 7.48 4.46
CA LYS A 79 7.69 8.46 3.38
C LYS A 79 8.99 9.21 3.12
N GLN A 80 9.70 9.64 4.16
CA GLN A 80 10.99 10.33 4.01
C GLN A 80 12.04 9.41 3.38
N MET A 81 12.10 8.15 3.83
CA MET A 81 12.98 7.14 3.24
C MET A 81 12.68 6.90 1.77
N LEU A 82 11.41 6.74 1.43
CA LEU A 82 10.97 6.47 0.06
C LEU A 82 11.24 7.66 -0.86
N LEU A 83 11.06 8.89 -0.39
CA LEU A 83 11.41 10.09 -1.15
C LEU A 83 12.91 10.14 -1.47
N GLY A 84 13.76 9.70 -0.55
CA GLY A 84 15.20 9.60 -0.77
C GLY A 84 15.60 8.55 -1.80
N MET A 85 14.77 7.54 -2.00
CA MET A 85 14.99 6.48 -3.00
C MET A 85 14.46 6.85 -4.38
N CYS A 86 13.58 7.84 -4.48
CA CYS A 86 12.96 8.20 -5.75
C CYS A 86 13.95 8.84 -6.70
N LYS A 87 13.98 8.32 -7.92
CA LYS A 87 14.64 8.99 -9.04
C LYS A 87 13.71 10.09 -9.53
N ALA A 88 14.11 11.33 -9.32
CA ALA A 88 13.33 12.49 -9.78
C ALA A 88 13.45 12.63 -11.29
N ALA A 89 12.49 12.12 -12.04
CA ALA A 89 12.18 12.69 -13.35
C ALA A 89 11.30 13.93 -13.12
N ILE A 90 11.30 14.86 -14.06
CA ILE A 90 10.60 16.16 -13.95
C ILE A 90 9.14 15.93 -13.52
N GLY A 91 8.84 16.29 -12.27
CA GLY A 91 7.49 16.23 -11.71
C GLY A 91 6.97 14.87 -11.27
N GLN A 92 7.76 13.78 -11.44
CA GLN A 92 7.34 12.45 -11.02
C GLN A 92 8.43 11.74 -10.21
N ALA A 93 8.00 11.05 -9.16
CA ALA A 93 8.84 10.16 -8.38
C ALA A 93 8.55 8.70 -8.78
N ASN A 94 9.57 7.85 -8.82
CA ASN A 94 9.42 6.46 -9.24
C ASN A 94 10.29 5.52 -8.39
N ILE A 95 9.68 4.42 -7.94
CA ILE A 95 10.35 3.33 -7.23
C ILE A 95 10.02 2.04 -7.99
N ASN A 96 11.06 1.27 -8.39
CA ASN A 96 10.83 0.00 -9.06
C ASN A 96 10.72 -1.16 -8.04
N ALA A 97 10.30 -2.34 -8.53
CA ALA A 97 10.09 -3.50 -7.67
C ALA A 97 11.38 -3.97 -6.98
N GLN A 98 12.55 -3.89 -7.63
CA GLN A 98 13.82 -4.24 -7.03
C GLN A 98 14.22 -3.30 -5.90
N GLU A 99 14.05 -2.00 -6.11
CA GLU A 99 14.30 -1.00 -5.07
C GLU A 99 13.38 -1.23 -3.88
N MET A 100 12.11 -1.57 -4.12
CA MET A 100 11.16 -1.89 -3.08
C MET A 100 11.57 -3.12 -2.27
N GLN A 101 12.07 -4.17 -2.91
CA GLN A 101 12.54 -5.38 -2.23
C GLN A 101 13.71 -5.11 -1.29
N ASN A 102 14.48 -4.06 -1.53
CA ASN A 102 15.63 -3.68 -0.71
C ASN A 102 15.28 -2.76 0.46
N ILE A 103 14.00 -2.44 0.66
CA ILE A 103 13.57 -1.63 1.80
C ILE A 103 13.72 -2.45 3.08
N GLY A 104 14.52 -1.94 4.01
CA GLY A 104 14.65 -2.53 5.34
C GLY A 104 13.43 -2.23 6.18
N ILE A 105 12.78 -3.28 6.69
CA ILE A 105 11.60 -3.17 7.55
C ILE A 105 11.90 -3.78 8.91
N TYR A 106 11.58 -3.06 9.98
CA TYR A 106 11.59 -3.64 11.30
C TYR A 106 10.45 -4.65 11.43
N LEU A 107 10.78 -5.89 11.78
CA LEU A 107 9.81 -6.99 11.93
C LEU A 107 9.70 -7.38 13.40
N PRO A 108 8.76 -6.79 14.15
CA PRO A 108 8.47 -7.29 15.50
C PRO A 108 7.76 -8.65 15.44
N PRO A 109 7.68 -9.38 16.56
CA PRO A 109 6.85 -10.59 16.61
C PRO A 109 5.42 -10.32 16.16
N THR A 110 4.77 -11.33 15.59
CA THR A 110 3.43 -11.21 14.99
C THR A 110 2.41 -10.62 15.97
N GLU A 111 2.50 -10.96 17.26
CA GLU A 111 1.59 -10.43 18.27
C GLU A 111 1.72 -8.91 18.41
N LEU A 112 2.93 -8.38 18.38
CA LEU A 112 3.15 -6.93 18.41
C LEU A 112 2.66 -6.26 17.15
N GLN A 113 2.78 -6.92 16.00
CA GLN A 113 2.21 -6.42 14.75
C GLN A 113 0.69 -6.28 14.85
N ARG A 114 0.01 -7.28 15.41
CA ARG A 114 -1.46 -7.22 15.63
C ARG A 114 -1.85 -6.08 16.55
N GLN A 115 -1.13 -5.90 17.66
CA GLN A 115 -1.39 -4.80 18.59
C GLN A 115 -1.23 -3.44 17.91
N PHE A 116 -0.20 -3.27 17.10
CA PHE A 116 0.02 -2.04 16.35
C PHE A 116 -1.12 -1.77 15.37
N VAL A 117 -1.56 -2.78 14.63
CA VAL A 117 -2.67 -2.67 13.67
C VAL A 117 -3.95 -2.27 14.37
N GLN A 118 -4.27 -2.90 15.51
CA GLN A 118 -5.46 -2.57 16.31
C GLN A 118 -5.41 -1.13 16.80
N PHE A 119 -4.27 -0.70 17.30
CA PHE A 119 -4.06 0.67 17.77
C PHE A 119 -4.27 1.68 16.62
N LYS A 120 -3.71 1.38 15.45
CA LYS A 120 -3.84 2.22 14.26
C LYS A 120 -5.30 2.35 13.82
N GLU A 121 -6.03 1.26 13.82
CA GLU A 121 -7.45 1.24 13.47
C GLU A 121 -8.28 2.09 14.43
N GLN A 122 -8.03 1.97 15.74
CA GLN A 122 -8.71 2.77 16.77
C GLN A 122 -8.39 4.26 16.60
N THR A 123 -7.15 4.60 16.31
CA THR A 123 -6.73 5.98 16.07
C THR A 123 -7.44 6.58 14.87
N ASP A 124 -7.53 5.83 13.78
CA ASP A 124 -8.20 6.27 12.57
C ASP A 124 -9.70 6.47 12.80
N LYS A 125 -10.34 5.59 13.56
CA LYS A 125 -11.75 5.74 13.96
C LYS A 125 -11.96 6.99 14.81
N SER A 126 -11.10 7.24 15.78
CA SER A 126 -11.18 8.43 16.65
C SER A 126 -11.06 9.72 15.83
N LYS A 127 -10.16 9.77 14.87
CA LYS A 127 -10.01 10.91 13.96
C LYS A 127 -11.27 11.12 13.12
N LEU A 128 -11.88 10.05 12.66
CA LEU A 128 -13.12 10.12 11.88
C LEU A 128 -14.27 10.67 12.71
N TYR A 129 -14.45 10.20 13.94
CA TYR A 129 -15.47 10.72 14.85
C TYR A 129 -15.28 12.20 15.16
N SER A 130 -14.05 12.63 15.42
CA SER A 130 -13.75 14.03 15.67
C SER A 130 -14.12 14.92 14.49
N LYS A 131 -13.85 14.47 13.26
CA LYS A 131 -14.24 15.20 12.05
C LYS A 131 -15.75 15.26 11.88
N MET A 132 -16.46 14.19 12.20
CA MET A 132 -17.92 14.15 12.13
C MET A 132 -18.56 15.10 13.14
N GLU A 133 -18.07 15.16 14.35
CA GLU A 133 -18.54 16.09 15.39
C GLU A 133 -18.36 17.56 14.97
N VAL A 134 -17.21 17.89 14.39
CA VAL A 134 -16.94 19.25 13.93
C VAL A 134 -17.85 19.63 12.74
N ALA A 135 -18.21 18.69 11.89
CA ALA A 135 -19.08 18.91 10.75
C ALA A 135 -20.56 19.02 11.13
N ALA A 136 -20.92 18.56 12.29
CA ALA A 136 -22.29 18.67 12.79
C ALA A 136 -22.53 20.06 13.42
#